data_ad3df8e7bb9035864eb13b4f0f6eea2a
#
_entry.id   ad3df8e7bb9035864eb13b4f0f6eea2a
#
_cell.length_a   1.000
_cell.length_b   1.000
_cell.length_c   1.000
_cell.angle_alpha   90.00
_cell.angle_beta   90.00
_cell.angle_gamma   90.00
#
_symmetry.space_group_name_H-M   'P 1'
#
loop_
_entity.id
_entity.type
_entity.pdbx_description
1 polymer ?
#
loop_
_entity_poly.entity_id
_entity_poly.type
_entity_poly.pdbx_seq_one_letter_code
_entity_poly.pdbx_strand_id
1 'polypeptide(L)'
;MAGLFQRDKSVISRHIKNVFETGELSEKSVVAFFATTAADGKVYNVAYYNLDMIISVGYRVNSIQGVQFRQWATQRIHEYIVKGFTLDDERLKGNAGGNYWRELLDRIRDIRSDERLIYRQVLDLYATSFDYDKTAEESKRFFAAYQNKFHFAIHEHTAGELIRERANADEPFMGLRTFKGRQPVKAEVSVAKNYMEPEELDAMKSLVSGFFDFAEMQAKLHKRMFMKDYLDLLDNLIRANDRPVLEGKGKISFEAAKEYAESEYKKYKQRTLSPAEEDYMETIRALNAVAKNANRQ
;
A
#
# COMPACT_ATOMS: atom_id res chain seq x y z
N MET A 1 16.55 26.92 14.93
CA MET A 1 17.40 26.88 13.70
C MET A 1 18.78 27.50 13.91
N ALA A 2 18.95 28.69 14.50
CA ALA A 2 20.29 29.27 14.73
C ALA A 2 21.21 28.33 15.53
N GLY A 3 20.75 27.82 16.69
CA GLY A 3 21.49 26.81 17.47
C GLY A 3 21.69 25.47 16.72
N LEU A 4 20.71 25.02 15.96
CA LEU A 4 20.78 23.75 15.18
C LEU A 4 21.89 23.80 14.13
N PHE A 5 21.97 24.90 13.38
CA PHE A 5 22.95 25.06 12.31
C PHE A 5 24.20 25.83 12.71
N GLN A 6 24.32 26.23 13.98
CA GLN A 6 25.41 27.02 14.53
C GLN A 6 25.74 28.25 13.66
N ARG A 7 24.70 29.02 13.31
CA ARG A 7 24.79 30.25 12.56
C ARG A 7 24.01 31.36 13.23
N ASP A 8 24.47 32.59 12.99
CA ASP A 8 23.79 33.78 13.47
C ASP A 8 22.33 33.84 12.98
N LYS A 9 21.47 34.43 13.85
CA LYS A 9 20.05 34.60 13.56
C LYS A 9 19.80 35.36 12.26
N SER A 10 20.64 36.36 11.94
CA SER A 10 20.53 37.18 10.74
C SER A 10 20.76 36.32 9.44
N VAL A 11 21.73 35.40 9.51
CA VAL A 11 22.00 34.47 8.40
C VAL A 11 20.83 33.52 8.17
N ILE A 12 20.29 32.94 9.25
CA ILE A 12 19.10 32.08 9.17
C ILE A 12 17.90 32.83 8.62
N SER A 13 17.64 34.05 9.10
CA SER A 13 16.53 34.89 8.60
C SER A 13 16.65 35.21 7.12
N ARG A 14 17.87 35.39 6.60
CA ARG A 14 18.12 35.61 5.18
C ARG A 14 17.77 34.37 4.38
N HIS A 15 18.12 33.16 4.83
CA HIS A 15 17.76 31.93 4.18
C HIS A 15 16.24 31.68 4.16
N ILE A 16 15.57 31.98 5.31
CA ILE A 16 14.11 31.89 5.39
C ILE A 16 13.45 32.82 4.36
N LYS A 17 13.91 34.10 4.31
CA LYS A 17 13.41 35.08 3.35
C LYS A 17 13.58 34.57 1.90
N ASN A 18 14.76 34.04 1.56
CA ASN A 18 15.02 33.50 0.22
C ASN A 18 14.12 32.31 -0.11
N VAL A 19 13.75 31.44 0.84
CA VAL A 19 12.81 30.34 0.62
C VAL A 19 11.44 30.86 0.22
N PHE A 20 10.96 31.93 0.84
CA PHE A 20 9.70 32.57 0.46
C PHE A 20 9.79 33.31 -0.88
N GLU A 21 10.87 34.05 -1.12
CA GLU A 21 11.08 34.80 -2.36
C GLU A 21 11.20 33.89 -3.59
N THR A 22 11.78 32.70 -3.42
CA THR A 22 11.85 31.70 -4.53
C THR A 22 10.56 30.93 -4.71
N GLY A 23 9.57 31.11 -3.84
CA GLY A 23 8.31 30.36 -3.90
C GLY A 23 8.43 28.88 -3.53
N GLU A 24 9.57 28.46 -2.94
CA GLU A 24 9.78 27.07 -2.51
C GLU A 24 8.77 26.63 -1.44
N LEU A 25 8.48 27.53 -0.48
CA LEU A 25 7.46 27.33 0.55
C LEU A 25 6.56 28.56 0.68
N SER A 26 5.29 28.33 1.03
CA SER A 26 4.36 29.41 1.36
C SER A 26 4.43 29.73 2.85
N GLU A 27 4.49 31.01 3.21
CA GLU A 27 4.52 31.45 4.61
C GLU A 27 3.34 30.88 5.40
N LYS A 28 2.14 30.87 4.81
CA LYS A 28 0.91 30.38 5.46
C LYS A 28 0.98 28.89 5.83
N SER A 29 1.78 28.10 5.14
CA SER A 29 1.89 26.64 5.35
C SER A 29 2.98 26.25 6.36
N VAL A 30 3.94 27.12 6.63
CA VAL A 30 5.16 26.77 7.40
C VAL A 30 5.43 27.65 8.62
N VAL A 31 4.67 28.74 8.81
CA VAL A 31 4.86 29.68 9.94
C VAL A 31 3.62 29.69 10.83
N ALA A 32 3.85 29.51 12.12
CA ALA A 32 2.86 29.77 13.17
C ALA A 32 3.38 30.83 14.16
N PHE A 33 2.51 31.70 14.63
CA PHE A 33 2.84 32.72 15.60
C PHE A 33 2.29 32.37 16.98
N PHE A 34 3.14 32.38 17.98
CA PHE A 34 2.75 32.14 19.36
C PHE A 34 3.17 33.30 20.26
N ALA A 35 2.26 33.73 21.13
CA ALA A 35 2.56 34.70 22.17
C ALA A 35 3.46 34.04 23.22
N THR A 36 4.65 34.60 23.42
CA THR A 36 5.63 34.11 24.39
C THR A 36 5.99 35.21 25.35
N THR A 37 5.88 34.98 26.68
CA THR A 37 6.30 35.92 27.69
C THR A 37 7.82 35.79 27.88
N ALA A 38 8.54 36.88 27.66
CA ALA A 38 9.99 36.95 27.87
C ALA A 38 10.35 37.18 29.33
N ALA A 39 11.65 37.09 29.68
CA ALA A 39 12.16 37.29 31.03
C ALA A 39 11.93 38.74 31.55
N ASP A 40 11.67 39.68 30.65
CA ASP A 40 11.33 41.07 30.98
C ASP A 40 9.82 41.27 31.31
N GLY A 41 9.04 40.19 31.34
CA GLY A 41 7.59 40.18 31.57
C GLY A 41 6.73 40.64 30.38
N LYS A 42 7.32 40.98 29.24
CA LYS A 42 6.58 41.40 28.04
C LYS A 42 6.19 40.21 27.20
N VAL A 43 5.05 40.34 26.52
CA VAL A 43 4.55 39.32 25.58
C VAL A 43 5.01 39.69 24.18
N TYR A 44 5.68 38.75 23.53
CA TYR A 44 6.15 38.87 22.15
C TYR A 44 5.46 37.84 21.27
N ASN A 45 5.08 38.24 20.07
CA ASN A 45 4.62 37.31 19.01
C ASN A 45 5.84 36.70 18.34
N VAL A 46 6.11 35.43 18.61
CA VAL A 46 7.28 34.71 18.10
C VAL A 46 6.86 33.80 16.95
N ALA A 47 7.57 33.91 15.83
CA ALA A 47 7.38 33.03 14.68
C ALA A 47 8.03 31.66 14.92
N TYR A 48 7.25 30.59 14.78
CA TYR A 48 7.69 29.21 14.79
C TYR A 48 7.58 28.64 13.40
N TYR A 49 8.56 27.85 13.02
CA TYR A 49 8.65 27.23 11.68
C TYR A 49 8.53 25.73 11.78
N ASN A 50 7.83 25.12 10.82
CA ASN A 50 7.69 23.68 10.75
C ASN A 50 8.97 22.99 10.21
N LEU A 51 8.92 21.67 10.08
CA LEU A 51 10.03 20.85 9.62
C LEU A 51 10.45 21.20 8.18
N ASP A 52 9.50 21.53 7.30
CA ASP A 52 9.79 21.83 5.89
C ASP A 52 10.73 23.03 5.77
N MET A 53 10.48 24.10 6.55
CA MET A 53 11.36 25.25 6.60
C MET A 53 12.76 24.89 7.16
N ILE A 54 12.85 24.00 8.15
CA ILE A 54 14.14 23.53 8.69
C ILE A 54 14.94 22.80 7.62
N ILE A 55 14.28 21.97 6.85
CA ILE A 55 14.88 21.21 5.73
C ILE A 55 15.39 22.17 4.65
N SER A 56 14.56 23.12 4.20
CA SER A 56 14.91 24.09 3.15
C SER A 56 16.09 24.96 3.57
N VAL A 57 16.14 25.42 4.83
CA VAL A 57 17.28 26.17 5.36
C VAL A 57 18.52 25.27 5.47
N GLY A 58 18.39 24.01 5.88
CA GLY A 58 19.49 23.05 6.00
C GLY A 58 20.21 22.79 4.68
N TYR A 59 19.48 22.78 3.57
CA TYR A 59 20.09 22.66 2.24
C TYR A 59 20.86 23.92 1.80
N ARG A 60 20.52 25.11 2.32
CA ARG A 60 21.09 26.40 1.91
C ARG A 60 22.19 26.92 2.82
N VAL A 61 22.17 26.51 4.09
CA VAL A 61 23.08 27.08 5.11
C VAL A 61 24.51 26.57 4.93
N ASN A 62 25.44 27.51 4.89
CA ASN A 62 26.87 27.17 4.81
C ASN A 62 27.46 27.07 6.22
N SER A 63 27.39 25.87 6.82
CA SER A 63 28.00 25.52 8.11
C SER A 63 28.39 24.06 8.15
N ILE A 64 29.22 23.64 9.10
CA ILE A 64 29.59 22.25 9.31
C ILE A 64 28.32 21.39 9.52
N GLN A 65 27.41 21.88 10.37
CA GLN A 65 26.13 21.20 10.64
C GLN A 65 25.25 21.11 9.37
N GLY A 66 25.26 22.16 8.52
CA GLY A 66 24.58 22.12 7.23
C GLY A 66 25.18 21.09 6.28
N VAL A 67 26.51 20.92 6.28
CA VAL A 67 27.18 19.85 5.50
C VAL A 67 26.78 18.48 6.02
N GLN A 68 26.85 18.25 7.34
CA GLN A 68 26.44 16.98 7.95
C GLN A 68 24.98 16.65 7.66
N PHE A 69 24.09 17.64 7.75
CA PHE A 69 22.68 17.49 7.40
C PHE A 69 22.50 17.06 5.95
N ARG A 70 23.16 17.70 4.99
CA ARG A 70 23.09 17.34 3.57
C ARG A 70 23.65 15.95 3.29
N GLN A 71 24.75 15.57 3.92
CA GLN A 71 25.33 14.23 3.78
C GLN A 71 24.33 13.16 4.28
N TRP A 72 23.76 13.37 5.45
CA TRP A 72 22.74 12.48 6.00
C TRP A 72 21.50 12.40 5.08
N ALA A 73 20.96 13.55 4.64
CA ALA A 73 19.80 13.59 3.76
C ALA A 73 20.07 12.90 2.41
N THR A 74 21.23 13.16 1.81
CA THR A 74 21.65 12.53 0.55
C THR A 74 21.72 11.00 0.71
N GLN A 75 22.26 10.52 1.83
CA GLN A 75 22.34 9.09 2.11
C GLN A 75 20.92 8.48 2.21
N ARG A 76 19.99 9.12 2.91
CA ARG A 76 18.59 8.65 3.03
C ARG A 76 17.89 8.65 1.67
N ILE A 77 18.04 9.70 0.88
CA ILE A 77 17.47 9.80 -0.46
C ILE A 77 18.06 8.72 -1.38
N HIS A 78 19.38 8.54 -1.37
CA HIS A 78 20.04 7.51 -2.17
C HIS A 78 19.55 6.12 -1.78
N GLU A 79 19.45 5.82 -0.49
CA GLU A 79 18.94 4.54 0.01
C GLU A 79 17.49 4.31 -0.46
N TYR A 80 16.64 5.33 -0.36
CA TYR A 80 15.26 5.26 -0.83
C TYR A 80 15.15 5.03 -2.35
N ILE A 81 15.95 5.75 -3.16
CA ILE A 81 15.94 5.59 -4.63
C ILE A 81 16.41 4.20 -5.04
N VAL A 82 17.44 3.66 -4.39
CA VAL A 82 18.02 2.37 -4.75
C VAL A 82 17.20 1.19 -4.25
N LYS A 83 16.73 1.25 -2.98
CA LYS A 83 16.05 0.14 -2.31
C LYS A 83 14.52 0.27 -2.32
N GLY A 84 13.97 1.48 -2.51
CA GLY A 84 12.56 1.78 -2.35
C GLY A 84 12.11 2.04 -0.91
N PHE A 85 13.01 1.96 0.06
CA PHE A 85 12.73 2.24 1.48
C PHE A 85 13.97 2.76 2.21
N THR A 86 13.74 3.42 3.35
CA THR A 86 14.75 3.76 4.36
C THR A 86 14.09 3.61 5.74
N LEU A 87 14.79 3.03 6.72
CA LEU A 87 14.27 2.75 8.06
C LEU A 87 15.20 3.32 9.12
N ASP A 88 14.60 3.75 10.21
CA ASP A 88 15.27 4.07 11.47
C ASP A 88 14.93 2.97 12.49
N ASP A 89 15.73 1.92 12.49
CA ASP A 89 15.50 0.71 13.30
C ASP A 89 15.45 1.03 14.80
N GLU A 90 16.31 1.93 15.28
CA GLU A 90 16.36 2.31 16.69
C GLU A 90 15.08 3.03 17.12
N ARG A 91 14.59 3.91 16.28
CA ARG A 91 13.33 4.61 16.50
C ARG A 91 12.12 3.66 16.48
N LEU A 92 12.12 2.70 15.56
CA LEU A 92 11.02 1.72 15.43
C LEU A 92 10.99 0.74 16.60
N LYS A 93 12.15 0.36 17.16
CA LYS A 93 12.27 -0.51 18.35
C LYS A 93 11.98 0.21 19.66
N GLY A 94 12.22 1.52 19.72
CA GLY A 94 12.11 2.32 20.93
C GLY A 94 10.70 2.87 21.17
N ASN A 95 10.42 3.27 22.42
CA ASN A 95 9.14 3.86 22.80
C ASN A 95 8.85 5.21 22.10
N ALA A 96 9.86 5.87 21.55
CA ALA A 96 9.73 7.14 20.82
C ALA A 96 9.10 6.96 19.41
N GLY A 97 9.05 5.76 18.89
CA GLY A 97 8.49 5.42 17.56
C GLY A 97 6.96 5.32 17.51
N GLY A 98 6.27 5.40 18.65
CA GLY A 98 4.80 5.25 18.70
C GLY A 98 4.36 3.91 18.10
N ASN A 99 3.26 3.94 17.32
CA ASN A 99 2.71 2.73 16.66
C ASN A 99 3.24 2.51 15.23
N TYR A 100 4.25 3.26 14.76
CA TYR A 100 4.76 3.15 13.39
C TYR A 100 5.32 1.77 13.02
N TRP A 101 5.80 0.99 14.01
CA TRP A 101 6.20 -0.38 13.78
C TRP A 101 5.03 -1.27 13.31
N ARG A 102 3.79 -0.98 13.76
CA ARG A 102 2.58 -1.68 13.29
C ARG A 102 2.27 -1.32 11.84
N GLU A 103 2.33 -0.02 11.51
CA GLU A 103 2.18 0.44 10.12
C GLU A 103 3.21 -0.21 9.19
N LEU A 104 4.46 -0.33 9.64
CA LEU A 104 5.50 -1.03 8.88
C LEU A 104 5.18 -2.49 8.68
N LEU A 105 4.72 -3.20 9.71
CA LEU A 105 4.31 -4.61 9.59
C LEU A 105 3.15 -4.78 8.63
N ASP A 106 2.17 -3.91 8.66
CA ASP A 106 1.02 -3.96 7.74
C ASP A 106 1.48 -3.73 6.30
N ARG A 107 2.38 -2.79 6.05
CA ARG A 107 2.99 -2.59 4.72
C ARG A 107 3.79 -3.81 4.25
N ILE A 108 4.55 -4.45 5.13
CA ILE A 108 5.28 -5.68 4.79
C ILE A 108 4.30 -6.79 4.42
N ARG A 109 3.21 -6.97 5.18
CA ARG A 109 2.16 -7.94 4.88
C ARG A 109 1.47 -7.64 3.54
N ASP A 110 1.18 -6.37 3.25
CA ASP A 110 0.63 -5.94 1.98
C ASP A 110 1.54 -6.30 0.80
N ILE A 111 2.84 -6.01 0.92
CA ILE A 111 3.83 -6.35 -0.09
C ILE A 111 3.90 -7.87 -0.27
N ARG A 112 3.98 -8.63 0.82
CA ARG A 112 4.04 -10.10 0.78
C ARG A 112 2.78 -10.75 0.17
N SER A 113 1.62 -10.11 0.31
CA SER A 113 0.35 -10.59 -0.23
C SER A 113 0.08 -10.13 -1.67
N ASP A 114 1.01 -9.42 -2.31
CA ASP A 114 0.93 -9.13 -3.74
C ASP A 114 1.05 -10.42 -4.57
N GLU A 115 0.13 -10.64 -5.52
CA GLU A 115 0.09 -11.89 -6.29
C GLU A 115 1.40 -12.21 -7.01
N ARG A 116 2.11 -11.19 -7.52
CA ARG A 116 3.39 -11.40 -8.21
C ARG A 116 4.48 -11.82 -7.25
N LEU A 117 4.48 -11.28 -6.03
CA LEU A 117 5.44 -11.65 -4.99
C LEU A 117 5.12 -13.02 -4.42
N ILE A 118 3.85 -13.32 -4.16
CA ILE A 118 3.42 -14.68 -3.77
C ILE A 118 3.90 -15.67 -4.83
N TYR A 119 3.65 -15.40 -6.11
CA TYR A 119 4.10 -16.29 -7.18
C TYR A 119 5.63 -16.52 -7.16
N ARG A 120 6.43 -15.47 -6.99
CA ARG A 120 7.89 -15.59 -6.88
C ARG A 120 8.31 -16.38 -5.64
N GLN A 121 7.76 -16.08 -4.48
CA GLN A 121 8.08 -16.79 -3.24
C GLN A 121 7.68 -18.28 -3.32
N VAL A 122 6.54 -18.59 -3.94
CA VAL A 122 6.14 -19.98 -4.20
C VAL A 122 7.12 -20.65 -5.15
N LEU A 123 7.57 -19.98 -6.23
CA LEU A 123 8.59 -20.52 -7.12
C LEU A 123 9.93 -20.73 -6.43
N ASP A 124 10.33 -19.81 -5.55
CA ASP A 124 11.57 -19.94 -4.77
C ASP A 124 11.50 -21.14 -3.81
N LEU A 125 10.38 -21.32 -3.12
CA LEU A 125 10.13 -22.51 -2.29
C LEU A 125 10.10 -23.80 -3.15
N TYR A 126 9.44 -23.74 -4.31
CA TYR A 126 9.39 -24.82 -5.28
C TYR A 126 10.81 -25.23 -5.71
N ALA A 127 11.66 -24.27 -6.02
CA ALA A 127 13.04 -24.51 -6.42
C ALA A 127 13.88 -25.16 -5.30
N THR A 128 13.47 -25.07 -4.03
CA THR A 128 14.13 -25.74 -2.91
C THR A 128 13.60 -27.17 -2.66
N SER A 129 12.49 -27.57 -3.30
CA SER A 129 11.94 -28.91 -3.15
C SER A 129 12.79 -29.96 -3.85
N PHE A 130 12.83 -31.16 -3.27
CA PHE A 130 13.66 -32.24 -3.77
C PHE A 130 13.15 -32.83 -5.10
N ASP A 131 11.84 -32.76 -5.33
CA ASP A 131 11.13 -33.20 -6.52
C ASP A 131 10.83 -32.06 -7.50
N TYR A 132 11.66 -31.01 -7.47
CA TYR A 132 11.51 -29.87 -8.37
C TYR A 132 11.59 -30.26 -9.83
N ASP A 133 10.50 -30.03 -10.57
CA ASP A 133 10.48 -30.15 -12.03
C ASP A 133 10.28 -28.76 -12.66
N LYS A 134 11.14 -28.45 -13.62
CA LYS A 134 11.13 -27.15 -14.32
C LYS A 134 9.97 -26.99 -15.31
N THR A 135 9.04 -27.94 -15.42
CA THR A 135 7.94 -27.79 -16.37
C THR A 135 6.95 -26.72 -15.89
N ALA A 136 6.70 -25.73 -16.75
CA ALA A 136 5.83 -24.60 -16.43
C ALA A 136 4.38 -25.03 -16.05
N GLU A 137 3.96 -26.21 -16.45
CA GLU A 137 2.60 -26.73 -16.21
C GLU A 137 2.41 -27.18 -14.75
N GLU A 138 3.38 -27.88 -14.17
CA GLU A 138 3.31 -28.30 -12.77
C GLU A 138 3.41 -27.13 -11.81
N SER A 139 4.26 -26.17 -12.11
CA SER A 139 4.35 -24.92 -11.34
C SER A 139 3.02 -24.17 -11.33
N LYS A 140 2.33 -24.09 -12.47
CA LYS A 140 0.99 -23.45 -12.56
C LYS A 140 -0.05 -24.19 -11.73
N ARG A 141 -0.07 -25.53 -11.79
CA ARG A 141 -1.01 -26.35 -11.01
C ARG A 141 -0.79 -26.18 -9.50
N PHE A 142 0.47 -26.17 -9.08
CA PHE A 142 0.80 -25.96 -7.69
C PHE A 142 0.38 -24.58 -7.20
N PHE A 143 0.69 -23.53 -7.95
CA PHE A 143 0.30 -22.17 -7.62
C PHE A 143 -1.22 -22.00 -7.54
N ALA A 144 -1.97 -22.58 -8.50
CA ALA A 144 -3.42 -22.55 -8.47
C ALA A 144 -4.01 -23.28 -7.25
N ALA A 145 -3.46 -24.44 -6.89
CA ALA A 145 -3.87 -25.18 -5.70
C ALA A 145 -3.60 -24.38 -4.43
N TYR A 146 -2.42 -23.75 -4.36
CA TYR A 146 -1.98 -22.91 -3.27
C TYR A 146 -2.89 -21.68 -3.08
N GLN A 147 -3.14 -20.92 -4.15
CA GLN A 147 -4.06 -19.79 -4.10
C GLN A 147 -5.48 -20.19 -3.66
N ASN A 148 -6.01 -21.26 -4.23
CA ASN A 148 -7.35 -21.73 -3.90
C ASN A 148 -7.48 -22.16 -2.44
N LYS A 149 -6.44 -22.77 -1.85
CA LYS A 149 -6.44 -23.12 -0.43
C LYS A 149 -6.50 -21.89 0.47
N PHE A 150 -5.75 -20.83 0.14
CA PHE A 150 -5.83 -19.57 0.88
C PHE A 150 -7.21 -18.93 0.78
N HIS A 151 -7.75 -18.80 -0.42
CA HIS A 151 -9.09 -18.24 -0.61
C HIS A 151 -10.12 -19.03 0.18
N PHE A 152 -10.11 -20.36 0.03
CA PHE A 152 -11.07 -21.22 0.73
C PHE A 152 -10.96 -21.13 2.25
N ALA A 153 -9.77 -21.04 2.80
CA ALA A 153 -9.57 -20.87 4.22
C ALA A 153 -10.18 -19.56 4.77
N ILE A 154 -10.32 -18.52 3.95
CA ILE A 154 -10.80 -17.22 4.40
C ILE A 154 -12.33 -17.09 4.26
N HIS A 155 -12.89 -17.48 3.11
CA HIS A 155 -14.29 -17.23 2.78
C HIS A 155 -15.01 -18.45 2.19
N GLU A 156 -14.44 -19.67 2.31
CA GLU A 156 -15.01 -20.96 1.90
C GLU A 156 -15.28 -21.11 0.39
N HIS A 157 -14.65 -20.26 -0.42
CA HIS A 157 -14.73 -20.28 -1.87
C HIS A 157 -13.32 -20.29 -2.47
N THR A 158 -13.14 -20.96 -3.58
CA THR A 158 -11.94 -20.78 -4.42
C THR A 158 -11.97 -19.40 -5.09
N ALA A 159 -10.85 -18.98 -5.68
CA ALA A 159 -10.77 -17.70 -6.39
C ALA A 159 -11.84 -17.58 -7.50
N GLY A 160 -12.08 -18.67 -8.25
CA GLY A 160 -13.11 -18.71 -9.29
C GLY A 160 -14.54 -18.64 -8.72
N GLU A 161 -14.78 -19.34 -7.62
CA GLU A 161 -16.09 -19.35 -6.95
C GLU A 161 -16.42 -17.97 -6.37
N LEU A 162 -15.44 -17.29 -5.76
CA LEU A 162 -15.61 -15.94 -5.23
C LEU A 162 -15.98 -14.94 -6.34
N ILE A 163 -15.24 -14.96 -7.45
CA ILE A 163 -15.55 -14.10 -8.60
C ILE A 163 -16.97 -14.38 -9.10
N ARG A 164 -17.35 -15.66 -9.22
CA ARG A 164 -18.67 -16.05 -9.72
C ARG A 164 -19.80 -15.60 -8.80
N GLU A 165 -19.58 -15.60 -7.50
CA GLU A 165 -20.55 -15.19 -6.49
C GLU A 165 -20.71 -13.68 -6.41
N ARG A 166 -19.60 -12.93 -6.42
CA ARG A 166 -19.62 -11.50 -6.11
C ARG A 166 -19.60 -10.57 -7.31
N ALA A 167 -19.19 -11.04 -8.50
CA ALA A 167 -19.23 -10.23 -9.71
C ALA A 167 -20.66 -10.07 -10.20
N ASN A 168 -21.23 -8.87 -10.07
CA ASN A 168 -22.58 -8.56 -10.44
C ASN A 168 -22.66 -7.15 -11.04
N ALA A 169 -23.12 -7.04 -12.29
CA ALA A 169 -23.26 -5.77 -13.00
C ALA A 169 -24.25 -4.81 -12.34
N ASP A 170 -25.16 -5.29 -11.50
CA ASP A 170 -26.17 -4.49 -10.82
C ASP A 170 -25.64 -3.86 -9.52
N GLU A 171 -24.52 -4.39 -8.98
CA GLU A 171 -23.88 -3.87 -7.78
C GLU A 171 -22.97 -2.66 -8.08
N PRO A 172 -22.79 -1.74 -7.12
CA PRO A 172 -21.80 -0.69 -7.24
C PRO A 172 -20.41 -1.26 -7.56
N PHE A 173 -19.76 -0.71 -8.60
CA PHE A 173 -18.46 -1.17 -9.07
C PHE A 173 -18.40 -2.68 -9.38
N MET A 174 -19.51 -3.28 -9.76
CA MET A 174 -19.64 -4.73 -10.00
C MET A 174 -19.36 -5.61 -8.78
N GLY A 175 -19.52 -5.10 -7.57
CA GLY A 175 -19.17 -5.80 -6.34
C GLY A 175 -17.67 -5.77 -6.00
N LEU A 176 -16.81 -5.09 -6.79
CA LEU A 176 -15.41 -4.90 -6.44
C LEU A 176 -15.27 -3.96 -5.24
N ARG A 177 -14.42 -4.35 -4.29
CA ARG A 177 -14.04 -3.56 -3.11
C ARG A 177 -12.73 -2.81 -3.32
N THR A 178 -11.88 -3.30 -4.21
CA THR A 178 -10.57 -2.70 -4.51
C THR A 178 -10.35 -2.61 -6.02
N PHE A 179 -10.01 -1.42 -6.53
CA PHE A 179 -9.66 -1.18 -7.93
C PHE A 179 -8.89 0.14 -8.05
N LYS A 180 -8.24 0.37 -9.20
CA LYS A 180 -7.50 1.61 -9.48
C LYS A 180 -8.40 2.64 -10.16
N GLY A 181 -8.25 3.90 -9.74
CA GLY A 181 -8.99 5.01 -10.36
C GLY A 181 -10.42 5.16 -9.83
N ARG A 182 -11.29 5.80 -10.61
CA ARG A 182 -12.68 6.10 -10.23
C ARG A 182 -13.64 4.96 -10.53
N GLN A 183 -13.32 4.10 -11.49
CA GLN A 183 -14.14 2.97 -11.92
C GLN A 183 -13.27 1.76 -12.23
N PRO A 184 -13.77 0.52 -12.03
CA PRO A 184 -13.07 -0.69 -12.38
C PRO A 184 -12.72 -0.76 -13.86
N VAL A 185 -11.57 -1.36 -14.18
CA VAL A 185 -11.17 -1.70 -15.55
C VAL A 185 -11.24 -3.19 -15.80
N LYS A 186 -11.34 -3.59 -17.09
CA LYS A 186 -11.51 -5.00 -17.48
C LYS A 186 -10.47 -5.95 -16.88
N ALA A 187 -9.23 -5.50 -16.71
CA ALA A 187 -8.17 -6.32 -16.12
C ALA A 187 -8.38 -6.64 -14.64
N GLU A 188 -9.17 -5.84 -13.93
CA GLU A 188 -9.40 -5.97 -12.49
C GLU A 188 -10.54 -6.90 -12.13
N VAL A 189 -11.50 -7.09 -13.06
CA VAL A 189 -12.71 -7.88 -12.78
C VAL A 189 -12.47 -9.39 -12.69
N SER A 190 -11.32 -9.87 -13.17
CA SER A 190 -10.92 -11.27 -13.05
C SER A 190 -9.96 -11.55 -11.89
N VAL A 191 -9.75 -10.57 -11.00
CA VAL A 191 -8.88 -10.69 -9.83
C VAL A 191 -9.74 -10.91 -8.59
N ALA A 192 -9.74 -12.13 -8.06
CA ALA A 192 -10.59 -12.52 -6.92
C ALA A 192 -10.37 -11.64 -5.68
N LYS A 193 -9.12 -11.26 -5.40
CA LYS A 193 -8.76 -10.36 -4.29
C LYS A 193 -9.53 -9.04 -4.31
N ASN A 194 -9.90 -8.55 -5.48
CA ASN A 194 -10.60 -7.28 -5.62
C ASN A 194 -12.05 -7.33 -5.13
N TYR A 195 -12.61 -8.52 -4.94
CA TYR A 195 -13.97 -8.76 -4.41
C TYR A 195 -13.98 -9.06 -2.92
N MET A 196 -12.81 -9.15 -2.27
CA MET A 196 -12.72 -9.45 -0.84
C MET A 196 -13.08 -8.23 0.02
N GLU A 197 -13.77 -8.49 1.13
CA GLU A 197 -13.99 -7.48 2.15
C GLU A 197 -12.67 -7.14 2.88
N PRO A 198 -12.55 -5.95 3.49
CA PRO A 198 -11.31 -5.54 4.17
C PRO A 198 -10.82 -6.55 5.21
N GLU A 199 -11.72 -7.15 5.99
CA GLU A 199 -11.41 -8.14 7.03
C GLU A 199 -10.92 -9.47 6.43
N GLU A 200 -11.53 -9.90 5.32
CA GLU A 200 -11.11 -11.09 4.57
C GLU A 200 -9.69 -10.88 3.99
N LEU A 201 -9.44 -9.69 3.45
CA LEU A 201 -8.16 -9.32 2.89
C LEU A 201 -7.06 -9.30 3.96
N ASP A 202 -7.33 -8.76 5.14
CA ASP A 202 -6.39 -8.71 6.25
C ASP A 202 -6.07 -10.11 6.81
N ALA A 203 -7.10 -10.95 6.95
CA ALA A 203 -6.92 -12.35 7.32
C ALA A 203 -6.10 -13.12 6.27
N MET A 204 -6.33 -12.90 4.98
CA MET A 204 -5.54 -13.48 3.88
C MET A 204 -4.07 -13.08 3.99
N LYS A 205 -3.77 -11.78 4.16
CA LYS A 205 -2.41 -11.25 4.29
C LYS A 205 -1.68 -11.90 5.48
N SER A 206 -2.37 -12.04 6.60
CA SER A 206 -1.81 -12.64 7.82
C SER A 206 -1.50 -14.12 7.60
N LEU A 207 -2.41 -14.88 6.99
CA LEU A 207 -2.23 -16.30 6.72
C LEU A 207 -1.09 -16.56 5.73
N VAL A 208 -1.03 -15.77 4.63
CA VAL A 208 0.06 -15.82 3.64
C VAL A 208 1.41 -15.54 4.29
N SER A 209 1.51 -14.49 5.10
CA SER A 209 2.76 -14.14 5.79
C SER A 209 3.21 -15.24 6.73
N GLY A 210 2.30 -15.77 7.54
CA GLY A 210 2.61 -16.88 8.47
C GLY A 210 3.08 -18.14 7.77
N PHE A 211 2.48 -18.47 6.61
CA PHE A 211 2.93 -19.62 5.84
C PHE A 211 4.38 -19.44 5.33
N PHE A 212 4.71 -18.29 4.74
CA PHE A 212 6.07 -18.07 4.23
C PHE A 212 7.10 -18.04 5.34
N ASP A 213 6.80 -17.44 6.50
CA ASP A 213 7.70 -17.43 7.65
C ASP A 213 8.00 -18.86 8.12
N PHE A 214 6.98 -19.72 8.15
CA PHE A 214 7.14 -21.11 8.53
C PHE A 214 7.87 -21.94 7.47
N ALA A 215 7.58 -21.73 6.20
CA ALA A 215 8.25 -22.41 5.09
C ALA A 215 9.74 -22.05 5.02
N GLU A 216 10.10 -20.77 5.17
CA GLU A 216 11.50 -20.33 5.28
C GLU A 216 12.23 -20.96 6.46
N MET A 217 11.56 -21.10 7.60
CA MET A 217 12.13 -21.79 8.77
C MET A 217 12.45 -23.25 8.45
N GLN A 218 11.56 -23.98 7.76
CA GLN A 218 11.82 -25.37 7.35
C GLN A 218 13.00 -25.46 6.37
N ALA A 219 13.08 -24.54 5.41
CA ALA A 219 14.19 -24.46 4.46
C ALA A 219 15.55 -24.21 5.18
N LYS A 220 15.58 -23.31 6.16
CA LYS A 220 16.78 -23.04 6.98
C LYS A 220 17.23 -24.24 7.83
N LEU A 221 16.31 -25.10 8.22
CA LEU A 221 16.62 -26.34 8.94
C LEU A 221 17.18 -27.45 8.03
N HIS A 222 17.40 -27.17 6.74
CA HIS A 222 17.89 -28.12 5.73
C HIS A 222 17.09 -29.43 5.67
N LYS A 223 15.81 -29.40 6.01
CA LYS A 223 14.92 -30.55 5.83
C LYS A 223 14.68 -30.78 4.34
N ARG A 224 14.78 -32.03 3.92
CA ARG A 224 14.32 -32.40 2.57
C ARG A 224 12.80 -32.21 2.51
N MET A 225 12.37 -31.24 1.75
CA MET A 225 10.96 -30.93 1.50
C MET A 225 10.60 -31.31 0.07
N PHE A 226 9.49 -32.00 -0.06
CA PHE A 226 8.85 -32.26 -1.35
C PHE A 226 7.73 -31.25 -1.58
N MET A 227 7.27 -31.10 -2.81
CA MET A 227 6.18 -30.21 -3.16
C MET A 227 4.93 -30.46 -2.32
N LYS A 228 4.61 -31.74 -2.12
CA LYS A 228 3.48 -32.15 -1.29
C LYS A 228 3.62 -31.68 0.15
N ASP A 229 4.83 -31.72 0.70
CA ASP A 229 5.08 -31.30 2.10
C ASP A 229 4.73 -29.83 2.32
N TYR A 230 4.94 -28.96 1.33
CA TYR A 230 4.54 -27.56 1.41
C TYR A 230 3.02 -27.38 1.39
N LEU A 231 2.28 -28.20 0.62
CA LEU A 231 0.81 -28.17 0.66
C LEU A 231 0.29 -28.73 2.00
N ASP A 232 0.86 -29.82 2.50
CA ASP A 232 0.50 -30.40 3.80
C ASP A 232 0.81 -29.40 4.93
N LEU A 233 1.91 -28.65 4.81
CA LEU A 233 2.28 -27.58 5.74
C LEU A 233 1.24 -26.46 5.74
N LEU A 234 0.80 -26.03 4.58
CA LEU A 234 -0.26 -25.03 4.44
C LEU A 234 -1.57 -25.54 5.07
N ASP A 235 -1.96 -26.76 4.78
CA ASP A 235 -3.17 -27.37 5.36
C ASP A 235 -3.11 -27.44 6.89
N ASN A 236 -1.95 -27.78 7.45
CA ASN A 236 -1.74 -27.79 8.89
C ASN A 236 -1.82 -26.38 9.49
N LEU A 237 -1.26 -25.38 8.82
CA LEU A 237 -1.36 -23.97 9.25
C LEU A 237 -2.81 -23.49 9.23
N ILE A 238 -3.55 -23.82 8.17
CA ILE A 238 -4.97 -23.47 8.03
C ILE A 238 -5.78 -24.09 9.18
N ARG A 239 -5.59 -25.38 9.45
CA ARG A 239 -6.26 -26.08 10.57
C ARG A 239 -5.88 -25.52 11.94
N ALA A 240 -4.61 -25.15 12.13
CA ALA A 240 -4.13 -24.55 13.38
C ALA A 240 -4.75 -23.16 13.67
N ASN A 241 -5.30 -22.52 12.64
CA ASN A 241 -6.06 -21.27 12.78
C ASN A 241 -7.58 -21.48 12.76
N ASP A 242 -8.06 -22.71 13.01
CA ASP A 242 -9.48 -23.09 13.02
C ASP A 242 -10.22 -22.72 11.70
N ARG A 243 -9.49 -22.81 10.56
CA ARG A 243 -10.03 -22.49 9.24
C ARG A 243 -10.27 -23.76 8.41
N PRO A 244 -11.29 -23.73 7.51
CA PRO A 244 -11.59 -24.86 6.65
C PRO A 244 -10.50 -25.07 5.59
N VAL A 245 -10.19 -26.33 5.30
CA VAL A 245 -9.21 -26.72 4.28
C VAL A 245 -9.93 -27.16 3.01
N LEU A 246 -9.50 -26.63 1.87
CA LEU A 246 -10.02 -27.05 0.57
C LEU A 246 -9.63 -28.49 0.25
N GLU A 247 -10.63 -29.34 0.03
CA GLU A 247 -10.48 -30.66 -0.54
C GLU A 247 -10.76 -30.64 -2.05
N GLY A 248 -9.74 -30.89 -2.87
CA GLY A 248 -9.86 -30.89 -4.33
C GLY A 248 -9.59 -29.52 -4.99
N LYS A 249 -10.27 -29.26 -6.11
CA LYS A 249 -9.96 -28.11 -6.99
C LYS A 249 -11.01 -26.99 -6.98
N GLY A 250 -12.09 -27.14 -6.19
CA GLY A 250 -13.26 -26.28 -6.29
C GLY A 250 -14.20 -26.69 -7.45
N LYS A 251 -15.37 -26.04 -7.51
CA LYS A 251 -16.44 -26.38 -8.46
C LYS A 251 -16.40 -25.53 -9.74
N ILE A 252 -15.75 -24.37 -9.73
CA ILE A 252 -15.72 -23.41 -10.83
C ILE A 252 -14.27 -23.18 -11.24
N SER A 253 -13.98 -23.38 -12.55
CA SER A 253 -12.65 -23.08 -13.09
C SER A 253 -12.42 -21.58 -13.15
N PHE A 254 -11.15 -21.18 -13.09
CA PHE A 254 -10.78 -19.76 -13.19
C PHE A 254 -11.19 -19.16 -14.54
N GLU A 255 -11.06 -19.93 -15.62
CA GLU A 255 -11.46 -19.52 -16.96
C GLU A 255 -12.96 -19.21 -17.04
N ALA A 256 -13.81 -20.11 -16.52
CA ALA A 256 -15.26 -19.92 -16.48
C ALA A 256 -15.65 -18.70 -15.62
N ALA A 257 -14.97 -18.51 -14.49
CA ALA A 257 -15.19 -17.35 -13.63
C ALA A 257 -14.78 -16.03 -14.32
N LYS A 258 -13.66 -16.04 -15.02
CA LYS A 258 -13.17 -14.88 -15.79
C LYS A 258 -14.13 -14.52 -16.92
N GLU A 259 -14.59 -15.48 -17.71
CA GLU A 259 -15.56 -15.26 -18.78
C GLU A 259 -16.85 -14.65 -18.22
N TYR A 260 -17.31 -15.15 -17.08
CA TYR A 260 -18.47 -14.61 -16.40
C TYR A 260 -18.26 -13.16 -15.96
N ALA A 261 -17.15 -12.87 -15.26
CA ALA A 261 -16.84 -11.52 -14.79
C ALA A 261 -16.70 -10.52 -15.96
N GLU A 262 -16.09 -10.94 -17.07
CA GLU A 262 -16.00 -10.13 -18.29
C GLU A 262 -17.38 -9.89 -18.92
N SER A 263 -18.31 -10.85 -18.84
CA SER A 263 -19.68 -10.66 -19.31
C SER A 263 -20.45 -9.65 -18.44
N GLU A 264 -20.30 -9.76 -17.11
CA GLU A 264 -20.87 -8.80 -16.19
C GLU A 264 -20.28 -7.39 -16.36
N TYR A 265 -18.97 -7.30 -16.63
CA TYR A 265 -18.32 -6.03 -16.93
C TYR A 265 -18.88 -5.34 -18.19
N LYS A 266 -19.19 -6.09 -19.23
CA LYS A 266 -19.83 -5.54 -20.43
C LYS A 266 -21.21 -4.94 -20.11
N LYS A 267 -22.03 -5.63 -19.29
CA LYS A 267 -23.32 -5.12 -18.83
C LYS A 267 -23.16 -3.87 -17.96
N TYR A 268 -22.22 -3.90 -17.02
CA TYR A 268 -21.91 -2.76 -16.16
C TYR A 268 -21.52 -1.52 -16.97
N LYS A 269 -20.65 -1.66 -17.97
CA LYS A 269 -20.22 -0.56 -18.84
C LYS A 269 -21.34 0.02 -19.70
N GLN A 270 -22.37 -0.74 -20.03
CA GLN A 270 -23.55 -0.23 -20.75
C GLN A 270 -24.46 0.64 -19.86
N ARG A 271 -24.39 0.48 -18.57
CA ARG A 271 -25.24 1.17 -17.58
C ARG A 271 -24.56 2.35 -16.88
N THR A 272 -23.25 2.36 -16.84
CA THR A 272 -22.46 3.38 -16.16
C THR A 272 -21.82 4.35 -17.14
N LEU A 273 -21.89 5.64 -16.80
CA LEU A 273 -21.17 6.67 -17.55
C LEU A 273 -19.66 6.44 -17.42
N SER A 274 -18.92 6.74 -18.46
CA SER A 274 -17.46 6.82 -18.37
C SER A 274 -17.03 8.00 -17.49
N PRO A 275 -15.80 8.01 -16.91
CA PRO A 275 -15.32 9.16 -16.15
C PRO A 275 -15.38 10.49 -16.91
N ALA A 276 -15.16 10.47 -18.23
CA ALA A 276 -15.28 11.65 -19.07
C ALA A 276 -16.75 12.13 -19.21
N GLU A 277 -17.69 11.21 -19.31
CA GLU A 277 -19.12 11.53 -19.34
C GLU A 277 -19.62 12.03 -17.99
N GLU A 278 -19.12 11.49 -16.87
CA GLU A 278 -19.40 11.99 -15.52
C GLU A 278 -18.90 13.44 -15.36
N ASP A 279 -17.64 13.71 -15.71
CA ASP A 279 -17.05 15.05 -15.65
C ASP A 279 -17.83 16.05 -16.52
N TYR A 280 -18.28 15.61 -17.71
CA TYR A 280 -19.12 16.42 -18.58
C TYR A 280 -20.48 16.73 -17.96
N MET A 281 -21.14 15.74 -17.35
CA MET A 281 -22.42 15.92 -16.67
C MET A 281 -22.31 16.81 -15.42
N GLU A 282 -21.23 16.72 -14.68
CA GLU A 282 -20.93 17.62 -13.55
C GLU A 282 -20.76 19.07 -14.05
N THR A 283 -20.02 19.27 -15.12
CA THR A 283 -19.84 20.59 -15.72
C THR A 283 -21.18 21.21 -16.15
N ILE A 284 -22.05 20.43 -16.80
CA ILE A 284 -23.41 20.89 -17.18
C ILE A 284 -24.24 21.24 -15.94
N ARG A 285 -24.19 20.43 -14.88
CA ARG A 285 -24.91 20.73 -13.63
C ARG A 285 -24.43 22.02 -12.98
N ALA A 286 -23.10 22.26 -12.96
CA ALA A 286 -22.52 23.48 -12.43
C ALA A 286 -22.94 24.71 -13.26
N LEU A 287 -22.91 24.64 -14.58
CA LEU A 287 -23.36 25.71 -15.49
C LEU A 287 -24.85 26.03 -15.29
N ASN A 288 -25.70 25.00 -15.18
CA ASN A 288 -27.12 25.18 -14.93
C ASN A 288 -27.41 25.81 -13.56
N ALA A 289 -26.61 25.51 -12.53
CA ALA A 289 -26.73 26.12 -11.21
C ALA A 289 -26.38 27.61 -11.26
N VAL A 290 -25.31 27.99 -11.98
CA VAL A 290 -24.93 29.39 -12.21
C VAL A 290 -26.02 30.15 -12.98
N ALA A 291 -26.55 29.57 -14.06
CA ALA A 291 -27.63 30.18 -14.84
C ALA A 291 -28.91 30.40 -14.02
N LYS A 292 -29.30 29.45 -13.15
CA LYS A 292 -30.44 29.60 -12.23
C LYS A 292 -30.25 30.72 -11.21
N ASN A 293 -29.03 30.91 -10.73
CA ASN A 293 -28.71 31.97 -9.76
C ASN A 293 -28.67 33.34 -10.46
N ALA A 294 -28.19 33.44 -11.70
CA ALA A 294 -28.20 34.65 -12.47
C ALA A 294 -29.64 35.16 -12.85
N ASN A 295 -30.60 34.22 -13.02
CA ASN A 295 -32.00 34.54 -13.31
C ASN A 295 -32.84 34.89 -12.04
N ARG A 296 -32.25 34.86 -10.86
CA ARG A 296 -32.88 35.24 -9.58
C ARG A 296 -32.43 36.61 -9.06
N GLN A 297 -31.50 37.27 -9.74
CA GLN A 297 -31.10 38.67 -9.52
C GLN A 297 -31.74 39.57 -10.57
#